data_f9df00bb883790e183befbef4d711dd4
#
_entry.id   f9df00bb883790e183befbef4d711dd4
#
_cell.length_a   1.000
_cell.length_b   1.000
_cell.length_c   1.000
_cell.angle_alpha   90.00
_cell.angle_beta   90.00
_cell.angle_gamma   90.00
#
_symmetry.space_group_name_H-M   'P 1'
#
loop_
_entity.id
_entity.type
_entity.pdbx_description
1 polymer ?
#
loop_
_entity_poly.entity_id
_entity_poly.type
_entity_poly.pdbx_seq_one_letter_code
_entity_poly.pdbx_strand_id
1 'polypeptide(L)'
;PEHLNTPLWDQLEAQINLGMQGKNKGLPMGFKKLSNYISNIQPGRYDLIGGATGTGKTALVDSAYMYNPIKYITQEKETDFSIKILYYSIEITPLQKIAKMVCRKLFEDYSILVDSESLFSRGNRSLLDKDIAKKVFATRDYFEKMLSDHVIFYSAASPDYVWMTVKDYVEKNGTIVRNSNKMIQEYIPHKPNEIV
;
A
#
# COMPACT_ATOMS: atom_id res chain seq x y z
N PRO A 1 25.13 18.34 10.78
CA PRO A 1 24.55 17.59 9.70
C PRO A 1 25.48 17.72 8.52
N GLU A 2 26.33 16.69 8.33
CA GLU A 2 27.11 16.57 7.10
C GLU A 2 26.11 16.25 6.00
N HIS A 3 25.94 17.20 5.08
CA HIS A 3 25.09 17.05 3.92
C HIS A 3 25.63 15.90 3.06
N LEU A 4 24.72 15.08 2.55
CA LEU A 4 25.00 14.12 1.49
C LEU A 4 25.85 14.84 0.42
N ASN A 5 27.07 14.38 0.20
CA ASN A 5 28.10 15.09 -0.59
C ASN A 5 27.86 15.07 -2.11
N THR A 6 26.71 14.64 -2.58
CA THR A 6 26.35 14.81 -3.99
C THR A 6 25.81 16.22 -4.18
N PRO A 7 26.39 17.04 -5.04
CA PRO A 7 25.88 18.37 -5.32
C PRO A 7 24.38 18.29 -5.63
N LEU A 8 23.57 19.15 -5.05
CA LEU A 8 22.11 19.18 -5.28
C LEU A 8 21.75 19.29 -6.76
N TRP A 9 22.64 19.94 -7.52
CA TRP A 9 22.48 20.06 -8.97
C TRP A 9 22.59 18.72 -9.69
N ASP A 10 23.54 17.88 -9.32
CA ASP A 10 23.70 16.53 -9.91
C ASP A 10 22.50 15.65 -9.59
N GLN A 11 21.95 15.77 -8.38
CA GLN A 11 20.70 15.08 -8.00
C GLN A 11 19.52 15.56 -8.85
N LEU A 12 19.39 16.88 -9.07
CA LEU A 12 18.34 17.45 -9.92
C LEU A 12 18.48 16.96 -11.36
N GLU A 13 19.68 16.99 -11.91
CA GLU A 13 19.97 16.54 -13.28
C GLU A 13 19.63 15.05 -13.44
N ALA A 14 20.00 14.21 -12.48
CA ALA A 14 19.66 12.79 -12.48
C ALA A 14 18.14 12.59 -12.47
N GLN A 15 17.38 13.34 -11.65
CA GLN A 15 15.92 13.27 -11.62
C GLN A 15 15.28 13.73 -12.93
N ILE A 16 15.80 14.79 -13.55
CA ILE A 16 15.32 15.24 -14.87
C ILE A 16 15.56 14.16 -15.92
N ASN A 17 16.73 13.55 -15.96
CA ASN A 17 17.07 12.48 -16.89
C ASN A 17 16.19 11.25 -16.72
N LEU A 18 15.87 10.85 -15.48
CA LEU A 18 14.90 9.79 -15.20
C LEU A 18 13.49 10.19 -15.67
N GLY A 19 13.10 11.45 -15.49
CA GLY A 19 11.84 11.99 -15.96
C GLY A 19 11.71 11.93 -17.49
N MET A 20 12.75 12.32 -18.21
CA MET A 20 12.81 12.24 -19.68
C MET A 20 12.69 10.80 -20.21
N GLN A 21 13.14 9.81 -19.43
CA GLN A 21 12.99 8.38 -19.73
C GLN A 21 11.61 7.82 -19.29
N GLY A 22 10.75 8.63 -18.70
CA GLY A 22 9.45 8.20 -18.17
C GLY A 22 9.51 7.37 -16.88
N LYS A 23 10.69 7.29 -16.23
CA LYS A 23 10.91 6.47 -15.03
C LYS A 23 10.42 7.14 -13.73
N ASN A 24 10.07 8.43 -13.75
CA ASN A 24 9.58 9.19 -12.61
C ASN A 24 8.03 9.22 -12.50
N LYS A 25 7.34 8.29 -13.18
CA LYS A 25 5.87 8.28 -13.18
C LYS A 25 5.25 7.84 -11.86
N GLY A 26 5.98 7.08 -11.03
CA GLY A 26 5.47 6.48 -9.81
C GLY A 26 4.37 5.45 -10.03
N LEU A 27 3.83 4.89 -8.95
CA LEU A 27 2.75 3.90 -9.04
C LEU A 27 1.38 4.56 -9.16
N PRO A 28 0.55 4.14 -10.15
CA PRO A 28 -0.77 4.73 -10.38
C PRO A 28 -1.74 4.50 -9.23
N MET A 29 -2.42 5.57 -8.79
CA MET A 29 -3.50 5.49 -7.80
C MET A 29 -4.82 4.96 -8.37
N GLY A 30 -4.94 4.84 -9.70
CA GLY A 30 -6.12 4.32 -10.37
C GLY A 30 -7.29 5.31 -10.53
N PHE A 31 -7.10 6.58 -10.20
CA PHE A 31 -8.11 7.65 -10.34
C PHE A 31 -7.68 8.66 -11.41
N LYS A 32 -8.12 8.48 -12.64
CA LYS A 32 -7.71 9.31 -13.80
C LYS A 32 -7.83 10.83 -13.54
N LYS A 33 -8.94 11.27 -12.93
CA LYS A 33 -9.14 12.69 -12.63
C LYS A 33 -8.18 13.19 -11.56
N LEU A 34 -7.92 12.39 -10.52
CA LEU A 34 -7.03 12.75 -9.43
C LEU A 34 -5.58 12.85 -9.93
N SER A 35 -5.15 11.92 -10.79
CA SER A 35 -3.80 11.88 -11.37
C SER A 35 -3.47 13.11 -12.24
N ASN A 36 -4.46 13.92 -12.64
CA ASN A 36 -4.20 15.17 -13.32
C ASN A 36 -3.77 16.31 -12.37
N TYR A 37 -3.99 16.16 -11.07
CA TYR A 37 -3.71 17.21 -10.07
C TYR A 37 -2.62 16.82 -9.09
N ILE A 38 -2.50 15.54 -8.78
CA ILE A 38 -1.45 14.99 -7.92
C ILE A 38 -0.69 13.91 -8.67
N SER A 39 0.64 13.94 -8.53
CA SER A 39 1.49 12.86 -9.02
C SER A 39 1.06 11.54 -8.41
N ASN A 40 1.28 10.45 -9.14
CA ASN A 40 1.13 9.09 -8.63
C ASN A 40 1.95 8.86 -7.34
N ILE A 41 1.85 7.72 -6.73
CA ILE A 41 2.62 7.39 -5.51
C ILE A 41 4.11 7.50 -5.85
N GLN A 42 4.81 8.34 -5.10
CA GLN A 42 6.24 8.64 -5.28
C GLN A 42 7.02 8.30 -4.02
N PRO A 43 8.28 7.84 -4.13
CA PRO A 43 9.16 7.69 -2.97
C PRO A 43 9.35 9.01 -2.22
N GLY A 44 9.45 8.94 -0.90
CA GLY A 44 9.74 10.09 -0.04
C GLY A 44 8.61 11.11 0.10
N ARG A 45 7.39 10.84 -0.41
CA ARG A 45 6.24 11.73 -0.30
C ARG A 45 5.39 11.38 0.91
N TYR A 46 4.93 12.40 1.60
CA TYR A 46 3.94 12.31 2.65
C TYR A 46 2.61 12.90 2.18
N ASP A 47 1.54 12.11 2.24
CA ASP A 47 0.19 12.53 1.85
C ASP A 47 -0.74 12.52 3.07
N LEU A 48 -1.40 13.64 3.34
CA LEU A 48 -2.42 13.77 4.38
C LEU A 48 -3.81 13.87 3.76
N ILE A 49 -4.69 12.92 4.10
CA ILE A 49 -6.06 12.88 3.61
C ILE A 49 -7.03 13.24 4.74
N GLY A 50 -7.59 14.43 4.68
CA GLY A 50 -8.57 14.94 5.63
C GLY A 50 -10.00 14.91 5.08
N GLY A 51 -10.98 14.90 5.99
CA GLY A 51 -12.41 14.99 5.65
C GLY A 51 -13.30 14.63 6.84
N ALA A 52 -14.59 14.96 6.77
CA ALA A 52 -15.57 14.64 7.81
C ALA A 52 -15.75 13.11 7.95
N THR A 53 -16.32 12.66 9.07
CA THR A 53 -16.67 11.26 9.29
C THR A 53 -17.68 10.78 8.23
N GLY A 54 -17.52 9.57 7.73
CA GLY A 54 -18.42 8.98 6.73
C GLY A 54 -18.19 9.43 5.27
N THR A 55 -17.25 10.34 4.99
CA THR A 55 -16.97 10.84 3.62
C THR A 55 -16.18 9.88 2.73
N GLY A 56 -15.84 8.70 3.22
CA GLY A 56 -15.12 7.69 2.42
C GLY A 56 -13.60 7.80 2.42
N LYS A 57 -12.99 8.56 3.37
CA LYS A 57 -11.52 8.68 3.47
C LYS A 57 -10.79 7.35 3.40
N THR A 58 -11.19 6.40 4.27
CA THR A 58 -10.58 5.06 4.33
C THR A 58 -10.74 4.31 3.00
N ALA A 59 -11.90 4.40 2.36
CA ALA A 59 -12.12 3.76 1.07
C ALA A 59 -11.26 4.37 -0.04
N LEU A 60 -11.04 5.69 -0.01
CA LEU A 60 -10.14 6.38 -0.92
C LEU A 60 -8.69 5.93 -0.70
N VAL A 61 -8.21 5.93 0.56
CA VAL A 61 -6.84 5.51 0.91
C VAL A 61 -6.61 4.05 0.49
N ASP A 62 -7.52 3.15 0.86
CA ASP A 62 -7.41 1.73 0.50
C ASP A 62 -7.37 1.53 -1.03
N SER A 63 -8.17 2.29 -1.76
CA SER A 63 -8.19 2.18 -3.23
C SER A 63 -6.94 2.79 -3.87
N ALA A 64 -6.52 3.99 -3.44
CA ALA A 64 -5.43 4.74 -4.04
C ALA A 64 -4.05 4.18 -3.70
N TYR A 65 -3.85 3.74 -2.45
CA TYR A 65 -2.52 3.40 -1.92
C TYR A 65 -2.32 1.89 -1.67
N MET A 66 -3.36 1.08 -1.78
CA MET A 66 -3.24 -0.36 -1.59
C MET A 66 -3.78 -1.12 -2.80
N TYR A 67 -5.07 -1.03 -3.08
CA TYR A 67 -5.74 -1.89 -4.03
C TYR A 67 -5.28 -1.67 -5.49
N ASN A 68 -5.35 -0.41 -5.94
CA ASN A 68 -5.00 -0.09 -7.33
C ASN A 68 -3.50 -0.25 -7.62
N PRO A 69 -2.55 0.15 -6.74
CA PRO A 69 -1.14 -0.11 -6.94
C PRO A 69 -0.79 -1.59 -6.99
N ILE A 70 -1.35 -2.42 -6.09
CA ILE A 70 -1.15 -3.88 -6.12
C ILE A 70 -1.70 -4.46 -7.41
N LYS A 71 -2.92 -4.07 -7.81
CA LYS A 71 -3.54 -4.51 -9.06
C LYS A 71 -2.68 -4.14 -10.27
N TYR A 72 -2.15 -2.91 -10.31
CA TYR A 72 -1.25 -2.47 -11.37
C TYR A 72 -0.01 -3.35 -11.47
N ILE A 73 0.71 -3.54 -10.35
CA ILE A 73 1.94 -4.35 -10.32
C ILE A 73 1.67 -5.81 -10.72
N THR A 74 0.53 -6.38 -10.32
CA THR A 74 0.19 -7.78 -10.63
C THR A 74 -0.30 -7.99 -12.06
N GLN A 75 -0.79 -6.96 -12.74
CA GLN A 75 -1.31 -7.04 -14.11
C GLN A 75 -0.30 -6.57 -15.17
N GLU A 76 0.54 -5.60 -14.84
CA GLU A 76 1.56 -5.08 -15.75
C GLU A 76 2.83 -5.93 -15.68
N LYS A 77 3.11 -6.66 -16.77
CA LYS A 77 4.26 -7.58 -16.83
C LYS A 77 5.63 -6.89 -16.97
N GLU A 78 5.64 -5.60 -17.30
CA GLU A 78 6.86 -4.83 -17.59
C GLU A 78 7.19 -3.80 -16.51
N THR A 79 6.62 -3.93 -15.32
CA THR A 79 6.97 -3.02 -14.23
C THR A 79 8.09 -3.60 -13.36
N ASP A 80 9.14 -2.80 -13.16
CA ASP A 80 10.22 -3.11 -12.23
C ASP A 80 9.85 -2.76 -10.77
N PHE A 81 8.68 -2.11 -10.57
CA PHE A 81 8.26 -1.71 -9.22
C PHE A 81 7.66 -2.89 -8.45
N SER A 82 8.00 -2.95 -7.17
CA SER A 82 7.28 -3.72 -6.17
C SER A 82 6.72 -2.78 -5.09
N ILE A 83 5.73 -3.23 -4.34
CA ILE A 83 5.16 -2.45 -3.23
C ILE A 83 5.07 -3.31 -1.97
N LYS A 84 5.44 -2.72 -0.84
CA LYS A 84 5.19 -3.30 0.48
C LYS A 84 4.45 -2.27 1.32
N ILE A 85 3.30 -2.64 1.83
CA ILE A 85 2.41 -1.75 2.57
C ILE A 85 2.44 -2.16 4.04
N LEU A 86 2.89 -1.26 4.88
CA LEU A 86 2.81 -1.40 6.34
C LEU A 86 1.50 -0.71 6.79
N TYR A 87 0.46 -1.51 6.98
CA TYR A 87 -0.88 -0.99 7.23
C TYR A 87 -1.19 -0.92 8.72
N TYR A 88 -1.31 0.30 9.25
CA TYR A 88 -1.69 0.56 10.64
C TYR A 88 -3.14 1.01 10.69
N SER A 89 -3.98 0.29 11.44
CA SER A 89 -5.39 0.62 11.58
C SER A 89 -5.80 0.66 13.05
N ILE A 90 -6.42 1.78 13.45
CA ILE A 90 -6.96 1.98 14.79
C ILE A 90 -8.45 1.59 14.85
N GLU A 91 -9.20 1.87 13.77
CA GLU A 91 -10.66 1.76 13.76
C GLU A 91 -11.17 0.39 13.26
N ILE A 92 -10.43 -0.26 12.37
CA ILE A 92 -10.90 -1.46 11.67
C ILE A 92 -9.88 -2.58 11.85
N THR A 93 -10.33 -3.74 12.33
CA THR A 93 -9.46 -4.91 12.47
C THR A 93 -8.99 -5.45 11.11
N PRO A 94 -7.85 -6.15 11.04
CA PRO A 94 -7.39 -6.80 9.81
C PRO A 94 -8.45 -7.72 9.18
N LEU A 95 -9.18 -8.49 10.00
CA LEU A 95 -10.25 -9.37 9.52
C LEU A 95 -11.38 -8.59 8.84
N GLN A 96 -11.82 -7.48 9.45
CA GLN A 96 -12.86 -6.62 8.85
C GLN A 96 -12.36 -5.95 7.57
N LYS A 97 -11.06 -5.62 7.50
CA LYS A 97 -10.44 -5.08 6.31
C LYS A 97 -10.47 -6.10 5.16
N ILE A 98 -10.03 -7.32 5.42
CA ILE A 98 -10.06 -8.40 4.44
C ILE A 98 -11.50 -8.68 3.99
N ALA A 99 -12.47 -8.70 4.91
CA ALA A 99 -13.88 -8.89 4.54
C ALA A 99 -14.37 -7.81 3.54
N LYS A 100 -14.03 -6.54 3.75
CA LYS A 100 -14.35 -5.45 2.81
C LYS A 100 -13.66 -5.66 1.45
N MET A 101 -12.42 -6.11 1.45
CA MET A 101 -11.68 -6.41 0.21
C MET A 101 -12.30 -7.59 -0.55
N VAL A 102 -12.74 -8.63 0.16
CA VAL A 102 -13.48 -9.76 -0.42
C VAL A 102 -14.79 -9.30 -1.06
N CYS A 103 -15.57 -8.44 -0.37
CA CYS A 103 -16.79 -7.86 -0.94
C CYS A 103 -16.51 -7.12 -2.25
N ARG A 104 -15.46 -6.31 -2.29
CA ARG A 104 -15.03 -5.63 -3.51
C ARG A 104 -14.65 -6.61 -4.62
N LYS A 105 -13.89 -7.64 -4.31
CA LYS A 105 -13.48 -8.67 -5.27
C LYS A 105 -14.68 -9.43 -5.84
N LEU A 106 -15.66 -9.79 -5.01
CA LEU A 106 -16.91 -10.41 -5.45
C LEU A 106 -17.68 -9.51 -6.42
N PHE A 107 -17.69 -8.20 -6.16
CA PHE A 107 -18.32 -7.25 -7.07
C PHE A 107 -17.55 -7.15 -8.40
N GLU A 108 -16.22 -7.04 -8.36
CA GLU A 108 -15.39 -6.95 -9.57
C GLU A 108 -15.48 -8.21 -10.44
N ASP A 109 -15.44 -9.41 -9.84
CA ASP A 109 -15.38 -10.67 -10.58
C ASP A 109 -16.77 -11.20 -11.01
N TYR A 110 -17.79 -10.96 -10.17
CA TYR A 110 -19.10 -11.61 -10.34
C TYR A 110 -20.27 -10.63 -10.33
N SER A 111 -20.03 -9.32 -10.19
CA SER A 111 -21.08 -8.31 -10.01
C SER A 111 -21.98 -8.57 -8.79
N ILE A 112 -21.47 -9.28 -7.79
CA ILE A 112 -22.21 -9.59 -6.55
C ILE A 112 -21.98 -8.45 -5.56
N LEU A 113 -23.08 -7.77 -5.19
CA LEU A 113 -23.06 -6.73 -4.17
C LEU A 113 -23.41 -7.33 -2.82
N VAL A 114 -22.46 -7.41 -1.92
CA VAL A 114 -22.59 -7.88 -0.55
C VAL A 114 -21.77 -6.99 0.38
N ASP A 115 -22.27 -6.70 1.57
CA ASP A 115 -21.52 -5.98 2.60
C ASP A 115 -20.80 -6.93 3.56
N SER A 116 -19.78 -6.42 4.26
CA SER A 116 -18.96 -7.24 5.16
C SER A 116 -19.71 -7.84 6.35
N GLU A 117 -20.77 -7.20 6.83
CA GLU A 117 -21.59 -7.75 7.92
C GLU A 117 -22.45 -8.92 7.43
N SER A 118 -22.93 -8.86 6.18
CA SER A 118 -23.64 -9.95 5.53
C SER A 118 -22.75 -11.18 5.30
N LEU A 119 -21.45 -10.99 5.02
CA LEU A 119 -20.49 -12.12 4.94
C LEU A 119 -20.42 -12.92 6.25
N PHE A 120 -20.57 -12.24 7.37
CA PHE A 120 -20.52 -12.88 8.70
C PHE A 120 -21.90 -13.29 9.21
N SER A 121 -22.99 -13.02 8.47
CA SER A 121 -24.38 -13.27 8.90
C SER A 121 -24.69 -12.66 10.28
N ARG A 122 -24.17 -11.46 10.57
CA ARG A 122 -24.27 -10.83 11.88
C ARG A 122 -25.61 -10.12 12.08
N GLY A 123 -26.08 -10.10 13.33
CA GLY A 123 -27.32 -9.43 13.73
C GLY A 123 -28.54 -10.08 13.06
N ASN A 124 -29.47 -9.26 12.58
CA ASN A 124 -30.69 -9.71 11.89
C ASN A 124 -30.46 -9.95 10.38
N ARG A 125 -29.23 -10.14 9.94
CA ARG A 125 -28.90 -10.42 8.54
C ARG A 125 -29.31 -11.84 8.18
N SER A 126 -29.69 -12.03 6.92
CA SER A 126 -29.93 -13.38 6.38
C SER A 126 -28.62 -14.19 6.44
N LEU A 127 -28.76 -15.50 6.55
CA LEU A 127 -27.62 -16.40 6.42
C LEU A 127 -26.95 -16.21 5.05
N LEU A 128 -25.64 -16.26 5.02
CA LEU A 128 -24.89 -16.14 3.78
C LEU A 128 -25.27 -17.31 2.84
N ASP A 129 -25.64 -16.96 1.63
CA ASP A 129 -25.96 -17.92 0.59
C ASP A 129 -24.75 -18.84 0.30
N LYS A 130 -25.01 -20.15 0.11
CA LYS A 130 -23.95 -21.15 -0.08
C LYS A 130 -23.14 -20.94 -1.36
N ASP A 131 -23.74 -20.42 -2.43
CA ASP A 131 -23.03 -20.18 -3.68
C ASP A 131 -22.19 -18.91 -3.59
N ILE A 132 -22.65 -17.91 -2.84
CA ILE A 132 -21.81 -16.75 -2.50
C ILE A 132 -20.65 -17.20 -1.61
N ALA A 133 -20.91 -18.04 -0.60
CA ALA A 133 -19.84 -18.57 0.26
C ALA A 133 -18.75 -19.33 -0.53
N LYS A 134 -19.13 -20.16 -1.50
CA LYS A 134 -18.17 -20.84 -2.40
C LYS A 134 -17.30 -19.84 -3.16
N LYS A 135 -17.89 -18.77 -3.68
CA LYS A 135 -17.15 -17.70 -4.38
C LYS A 135 -16.23 -16.94 -3.43
N VAL A 136 -16.66 -16.66 -2.20
CA VAL A 136 -15.77 -16.10 -1.15
C VAL A 136 -14.56 -16.99 -0.93
N PHE A 137 -14.77 -18.29 -0.71
CA PHE A 137 -13.66 -19.22 -0.48
C PHE A 137 -12.74 -19.38 -1.69
N ALA A 138 -13.24 -19.24 -2.90
CA ALA A 138 -12.44 -19.25 -4.12
C ALA A 138 -11.49 -18.04 -4.24
N THR A 139 -11.70 -16.96 -3.49
CA THR A 139 -10.78 -15.81 -3.46
C THR A 139 -9.57 -16.01 -2.53
N ARG A 140 -9.51 -17.13 -1.79
CA ARG A 140 -8.51 -17.37 -0.75
C ARG A 140 -7.08 -17.21 -1.26
N ASP A 141 -6.71 -17.95 -2.29
CA ASP A 141 -5.34 -17.97 -2.80
C ASP A 141 -4.89 -16.57 -3.29
N TYR A 142 -5.82 -15.81 -3.88
CA TYR A 142 -5.57 -14.43 -4.28
C TYR A 142 -5.22 -13.55 -3.08
N PHE A 143 -5.99 -13.62 -1.98
CA PHE A 143 -5.74 -12.81 -0.80
C PHE A 143 -4.53 -13.28 -0.01
N GLU A 144 -4.30 -14.59 0.12
CA GLU A 144 -3.11 -15.13 0.78
C GLU A 144 -1.84 -14.65 0.07
N LYS A 145 -1.82 -14.71 -1.26
CA LYS A 145 -0.70 -14.20 -2.06
C LYS A 145 -0.54 -12.69 -1.90
N MET A 146 -1.63 -11.94 -2.02
CA MET A 146 -1.59 -10.48 -1.87
C MET A 146 -1.05 -10.05 -0.50
N LEU A 147 -1.48 -10.72 0.59
CA LEU A 147 -1.01 -10.43 1.95
C LEU A 147 0.46 -10.83 2.12
N SER A 148 0.86 -11.99 1.66
CA SER A 148 2.24 -12.43 1.72
C SER A 148 3.19 -11.47 1.00
N ASP A 149 2.84 -11.10 -0.22
CA ASP A 149 3.75 -10.36 -1.09
C ASP A 149 3.73 -8.85 -0.82
N HIS A 150 2.58 -8.28 -0.45
CA HIS A 150 2.39 -6.83 -0.50
C HIS A 150 1.95 -6.16 0.80
N VAL A 151 1.29 -6.84 1.74
CA VAL A 151 0.67 -6.15 2.88
C VAL A 151 1.06 -6.77 4.21
N ILE A 152 1.43 -5.93 5.17
CA ILE A 152 1.62 -6.31 6.57
C ILE A 152 0.63 -5.49 7.40
N PHE A 153 -0.31 -6.16 8.07
CA PHE A 153 -1.24 -5.51 8.98
C PHE A 153 -0.68 -5.42 10.39
N TYR A 154 -0.78 -4.22 10.96
CA TYR A 154 -0.46 -3.96 12.36
C TYR A 154 -1.72 -3.58 13.13
N SER A 155 -1.92 -4.19 14.30
CA SER A 155 -3.10 -3.99 15.15
C SER A 155 -2.97 -2.80 16.12
N ALA A 156 -1.80 -2.19 16.19
CA ALA A 156 -1.53 -1.01 17.00
C ALA A 156 -0.94 0.09 16.13
N ALA A 157 -1.16 1.35 16.52
CA ALA A 157 -0.73 2.51 15.77
C ALA A 157 -0.24 3.65 16.69
N SER A 158 0.31 3.32 17.92
CA SER A 158 1.00 4.33 18.70
C SER A 158 2.27 4.81 17.96
N PRO A 159 2.69 6.07 18.09
CA PRO A 159 3.88 6.56 17.41
C PRO A 159 5.13 5.71 17.65
N ASP A 160 5.36 5.26 18.86
CA ASP A 160 6.50 4.41 19.23
C ASP A 160 6.43 3.04 18.55
N TYR A 161 5.23 2.45 18.50
CA TYR A 161 5.03 1.17 17.84
C TYR A 161 5.23 1.27 16.31
N VAL A 162 4.69 2.31 15.69
CA VAL A 162 4.92 2.59 14.26
C VAL A 162 6.41 2.76 13.99
N TRP A 163 7.10 3.60 14.78
CA TRP A 163 8.54 3.80 14.63
C TRP A 163 9.33 2.50 14.75
N MET A 164 9.05 1.70 15.78
CA MET A 164 9.74 0.43 16.03
C MET A 164 9.54 -0.54 14.85
N THR A 165 8.32 -0.72 14.38
CA THR A 165 8.00 -1.66 13.31
C THR A 165 8.51 -1.21 11.94
N VAL A 166 8.51 0.10 11.64
CA VAL A 166 9.14 0.65 10.45
C VAL A 166 10.65 0.44 10.49
N LYS A 167 11.27 0.74 11.63
CA LYS A 167 12.71 0.50 11.84
C LYS A 167 13.07 -0.96 11.63
N ASP A 168 12.34 -1.89 12.24
CA ASP A 168 12.55 -3.33 12.10
C ASP A 168 12.41 -3.77 10.63
N TYR A 169 11.43 -3.20 9.91
CA TYR A 169 11.26 -3.48 8.48
C TYR A 169 12.48 -3.02 7.67
N VAL A 170 12.91 -1.78 7.88
CA VAL A 170 14.07 -1.19 7.19
C VAL A 170 15.34 -1.98 7.47
N GLU A 171 15.61 -2.34 8.74
CA GLU A 171 16.80 -3.11 9.12
C GLU A 171 16.81 -4.54 8.55
N LYS A 172 15.64 -5.15 8.35
CA LYS A 172 15.52 -6.49 7.73
C LYS A 172 15.62 -6.48 6.21
N ASN A 173 15.22 -5.39 5.58
CA ASN A 173 15.10 -5.31 4.12
C ASN A 173 16.15 -4.41 3.45
N GLY A 174 17.18 -4.02 4.19
CA GLY A 174 18.28 -3.23 3.65
C GLY A 174 19.49 -3.20 4.57
N THR A 175 20.53 -2.54 4.11
CA THR A 175 21.76 -2.34 4.86
C THR A 175 21.88 -0.88 5.28
N ILE A 176 22.02 -0.62 6.58
CA ILE A 176 22.23 0.70 7.12
C ILE A 176 23.74 0.93 7.24
N VAL A 177 24.28 1.81 6.41
CA VAL A 177 25.66 2.27 6.48
C VAL A 177 25.76 3.39 7.52
N ARG A 178 26.68 3.26 8.46
CA ARG A 178 26.92 4.25 9.52
C ARG A 178 28.34 4.82 9.41
N ASN A 179 28.45 6.11 9.70
CA ASN A 179 29.77 6.75 9.79
C ASN A 179 30.47 6.40 11.13
N SER A 180 31.70 6.90 11.30
CA SER A 180 32.53 6.69 12.51
C SER A 180 31.84 7.15 13.80
N ASN A 181 30.90 8.10 13.71
CA ASN A 181 30.11 8.61 14.84
C ASN A 181 28.80 7.82 15.07
N LYS A 182 28.64 6.64 14.43
CA LYS A 182 27.43 5.78 14.46
C LYS A 182 26.17 6.43 13.89
N MET A 183 26.25 7.59 13.24
CA MET A 183 25.10 8.19 12.56
C MET A 183 24.85 7.48 11.22
N ILE A 184 23.58 7.39 10.84
CA ILE A 184 23.21 6.80 9.55
C ILE A 184 23.73 7.71 8.44
N GLN A 185 24.55 7.16 7.59
CA GLN A 185 25.11 7.82 6.42
C GLN A 185 24.32 7.48 5.17
N GLU A 186 23.93 6.23 5.03
CA GLU A 186 23.23 5.72 3.86
C GLU A 186 22.34 4.53 4.23
N TYR A 187 21.28 4.33 3.49
CA TYR A 187 20.48 3.12 3.51
C TYR A 187 20.47 2.50 2.11
N ILE A 188 20.88 1.24 2.01
CA ILE A 188 20.93 0.49 0.77
C ILE A 188 19.81 -0.58 0.84
N PRO A 189 18.67 -0.40 0.14
CA PRO A 189 17.61 -1.38 0.14
C PRO A 189 18.03 -2.67 -0.58
N HIS A 190 17.62 -3.82 -0.07
CA HIS A 190 17.84 -5.10 -0.77
C HIS A 190 17.03 -5.20 -2.07
N LYS A 191 15.91 -4.46 -2.14
CA LYS A 191 15.08 -4.33 -3.34
C LYS A 191 14.95 -2.85 -3.71
N PRO A 192 15.82 -2.33 -4.58
CA PRO A 192 15.91 -0.89 -4.85
C PRO A 192 14.63 -0.27 -5.45
N ASN A 193 13.78 -1.08 -6.06
CA ASN A 193 12.52 -0.62 -6.68
C ASN A 193 11.27 -0.95 -5.83
N GLU A 194 11.45 -1.34 -4.58
CA GLU A 194 10.34 -1.57 -3.66
C GLU A 194 9.91 -0.24 -3.01
N ILE A 195 8.66 0.14 -3.23
CA ILE A 195 8.02 1.28 -2.55
C ILE A 195 7.38 0.78 -1.26
N VAL A 196 7.72 1.40 -0.13
CA VAL A 196 7.18 1.08 1.20
C VAL A 196 6.31 2.21 1.71
#